data_1f41162b167c5b1d0aa25d1863607128
#
_entry.id   1f41162b167c5b1d0aa25d1863607128
#
_cell.length_a   1.000
_cell.length_b   1.000
_cell.length_c   1.000
_cell.angle_alpha   90.00
_cell.angle_beta   90.00
_cell.angle_gamma   90.00
#
_symmetry.space_group_name_H-M   'P 1'
#
loop_
_entity.id
_entity.type
_entity.pdbx_description
1 polymer ?
#
loop_
_entity_poly.entity_id
_entity_poly.type
_entity_poly.pdbx_seq_one_letter_code
_entity_poly.pdbx_strand_id
1 'polypeptide(L)'
;MMRALFSAISGMKNHMSFMDVVGNNIANVNTIAYKSSRVTFQDILGQTVKGASSPQAGRGGTNAAQIGLGMQLGGIDNIMTQGSLQSTGKLTDFAVQGEGFFVVSDGTRNFYTRDGAFDIDVAGNLVNPVTGLNVMGWVANPSTGVVNVEAPLEPLAIPFGTRISARATSAVTMAGNLDAGTVDYSAGPPVVGAVGSTVTVYDTLGNAITVNLEFQKSGANTWTVVASYENDNDPNNAPGSANVTLGPLVFDASTGAVSTPADGILHFELPTLASDATVPLEFDVNFSTLTQFAGASQLNVSTNNGAPAGALVSFAVGSTGEITGIYSNGANQIIGQL
;
A
#
# COMPACT_ATOMS: atom_id res chain seq x y z
N MET A 1 8.21 42.97 -55.81
CA MET A 1 7.47 43.57 -54.67
C MET A 1 6.37 42.64 -54.14
N MET A 2 5.54 42.04 -55.03
CA MET A 2 4.47 41.14 -54.54
C MET A 2 4.97 39.95 -53.72
N ARG A 3 6.10 39.31 -54.07
CA ARG A 3 6.67 38.19 -53.30
C ARG A 3 7.06 38.57 -51.87
N ALA A 4 7.69 39.75 -51.71
CA ALA A 4 8.06 40.24 -50.38
C ALA A 4 6.83 40.52 -49.52
N LEU A 5 5.73 40.97 -50.11
CA LEU A 5 4.46 41.19 -49.45
C LEU A 5 3.85 39.87 -48.99
N PHE A 6 3.84 38.84 -49.84
CA PHE A 6 3.35 37.50 -49.47
C PHE A 6 4.19 36.86 -48.37
N SER A 7 5.52 36.99 -48.43
CA SER A 7 6.42 36.50 -47.37
C SER A 7 6.14 37.20 -46.03
N ALA A 8 5.93 38.52 -46.03
CA ALA A 8 5.59 39.30 -44.86
C ALA A 8 4.20 38.91 -44.30
N ILE A 9 3.20 38.69 -45.16
CA ILE A 9 1.85 38.23 -44.73
C ILE A 9 1.92 36.83 -44.11
N SER A 10 2.69 35.89 -44.69
CA SER A 10 2.86 34.56 -44.11
C SER A 10 3.50 34.66 -42.74
N GLY A 11 4.49 35.49 -42.53
CA GLY A 11 5.11 35.75 -41.24
C GLY A 11 4.12 36.30 -40.21
N MET A 12 3.36 37.35 -40.58
CA MET A 12 2.34 37.92 -39.67
C MET A 12 1.28 36.91 -39.28
N LYS A 13 0.75 36.10 -40.21
CA LYS A 13 -0.25 35.09 -39.96
C LYS A 13 0.26 34.02 -38.99
N ASN A 14 1.50 33.56 -39.18
CA ASN A 14 2.09 32.54 -38.31
C ASN A 14 2.42 33.12 -36.93
N HIS A 15 2.87 34.36 -36.82
CA HIS A 15 3.04 35.00 -35.50
C HIS A 15 1.72 35.26 -34.79
N MET A 16 0.61 35.48 -35.50
CA MET A 16 -0.70 35.55 -34.89
C MET A 16 -1.07 34.20 -34.26
N SER A 17 -0.87 33.08 -34.96
CA SER A 17 -1.06 31.75 -34.41
C SER A 17 -0.16 31.48 -33.19
N PHE A 18 1.08 31.97 -33.20
CA PHE A 18 1.98 31.93 -32.04
C PHE A 18 1.40 32.68 -30.84
N MET A 19 0.87 33.90 -31.07
CA MET A 19 0.23 34.68 -30.00
C MET A 19 -1.01 34.00 -29.44
N ASP A 20 -1.78 33.29 -30.27
CA ASP A 20 -2.95 32.51 -29.82
C ASP A 20 -2.51 31.40 -28.87
N VAL A 21 -1.44 30.66 -29.15
CA VAL A 21 -0.91 29.62 -28.28
C VAL A 21 -0.34 30.21 -26.99
N VAL A 22 0.39 31.32 -27.06
CA VAL A 22 0.89 32.01 -25.85
C VAL A 22 -0.28 32.50 -24.99
N GLY A 23 -1.31 33.10 -25.60
CA GLY A 23 -2.53 33.52 -24.92
C GLY A 23 -3.22 32.36 -24.18
N ASN A 24 -3.32 31.22 -24.86
CA ASN A 24 -3.85 30.01 -24.23
C ASN A 24 -3.00 29.50 -23.06
N ASN A 25 -1.67 29.51 -23.19
CA ASN A 25 -0.77 29.15 -22.09
C ASN A 25 -0.95 30.09 -20.88
N ILE A 26 -1.10 31.40 -21.10
CA ILE A 26 -1.32 32.38 -20.05
C ILE A 26 -2.69 32.17 -19.39
N ALA A 27 -3.74 31.93 -20.19
CA ALA A 27 -5.10 31.70 -19.67
C ALA A 27 -5.16 30.49 -18.77
N ASN A 28 -4.36 29.45 -19.03
CA ASN A 28 -4.35 28.19 -18.30
C ASN A 28 -3.21 28.09 -17.24
N VAL A 29 -2.57 29.21 -16.87
CA VAL A 29 -1.47 29.18 -15.90
C VAL A 29 -1.87 28.62 -14.53
N ASN A 30 -3.14 28.75 -14.14
CA ASN A 30 -3.70 28.22 -12.89
C ASN A 30 -4.50 26.93 -13.10
N THR A 31 -4.53 26.37 -14.31
CA THR A 31 -5.22 25.10 -14.58
C THR A 31 -4.35 23.93 -14.10
N ILE A 32 -4.91 23.07 -13.25
CA ILE A 32 -4.20 21.90 -12.71
C ILE A 32 -3.82 20.97 -13.87
N ALA A 33 -2.62 20.41 -13.82
CA ALA A 33 -2.05 19.50 -14.81
C ALA A 33 -1.94 20.03 -16.24
N TYR A 34 -2.15 21.33 -16.48
CA TYR A 34 -1.97 21.92 -17.79
C TYR A 34 -0.50 21.81 -18.24
N LYS A 35 -0.30 21.46 -19.49
CA LYS A 35 1.01 21.41 -20.15
C LYS A 35 1.09 22.49 -21.21
N SER A 36 2.07 23.37 -21.09
CA SER A 36 2.23 24.46 -22.05
C SER A 36 2.57 23.94 -23.43
N SER A 37 2.00 24.58 -24.42
CA SER A 37 2.29 24.29 -25.84
C SER A 37 3.28 25.31 -26.39
N ARG A 38 4.15 24.87 -27.29
CA ARG A 38 5.05 25.72 -28.08
C ARG A 38 4.78 25.55 -29.56
N VAL A 39 4.98 26.61 -30.26
CA VAL A 39 4.86 26.64 -31.72
C VAL A 39 6.25 26.55 -32.35
N THR A 40 6.39 25.71 -33.35
CA THR A 40 7.58 25.60 -34.18
C THR A 40 7.26 26.07 -35.61
N PHE A 41 8.22 26.75 -36.22
CA PHE A 41 8.08 27.25 -37.58
C PHE A 41 9.09 26.58 -38.49
N GLN A 42 8.73 26.46 -39.76
CA GLN A 42 9.66 26.01 -40.81
C GLN A 42 9.65 26.97 -41.99
N ASP A 43 10.78 27.07 -42.66
CA ASP A 43 10.94 27.85 -43.88
C ASP A 43 10.19 27.15 -45.03
N ILE A 44 9.56 27.95 -45.89
CA ILE A 44 9.00 27.45 -47.15
C ILE A 44 10.14 27.39 -48.17
N LEU A 45 10.09 26.39 -49.04
CA LEU A 45 11.11 26.14 -50.06
C LEU A 45 11.50 27.44 -50.81
N GLY A 46 12.79 27.80 -50.71
CA GLY A 46 13.31 29.00 -51.36
C GLY A 46 13.37 28.86 -52.89
N GLN A 47 13.10 29.96 -53.60
CA GLN A 47 13.27 30.01 -55.04
C GLN A 47 14.74 30.25 -55.39
N THR A 48 15.36 29.33 -56.15
CA THR A 48 16.71 29.50 -56.67
C THR A 48 16.72 30.48 -57.83
N VAL A 49 17.39 31.63 -57.66
CA VAL A 49 17.59 32.67 -58.69
C VAL A 49 18.81 32.36 -59.53
N LYS A 50 19.85 31.82 -58.91
CA LYS A 50 21.10 31.43 -59.56
C LYS A 50 21.54 30.07 -58.96
N GLY A 51 21.84 29.10 -59.83
CA GLY A 51 22.40 27.82 -59.45
C GLY A 51 23.85 27.92 -58.98
N ALA A 52 24.30 26.99 -58.18
CA ALA A 52 25.71 26.82 -57.86
C ALA A 52 26.47 26.33 -59.08
N SER A 53 27.72 26.74 -59.21
CA SER A 53 28.65 26.26 -60.24
C SER A 53 29.90 25.69 -59.56
N SER A 54 30.39 24.55 -60.06
CA SER A 54 31.64 23.96 -59.64
C SER A 54 32.86 24.83 -60.09
N PRO A 55 33.96 24.76 -59.31
CA PRO A 55 35.22 25.39 -59.77
C PRO A 55 35.69 24.77 -61.05
N GLN A 56 36.20 25.62 -62.00
CA GLN A 56 36.84 25.19 -63.22
C GLN A 56 38.24 25.84 -63.33
N ALA A 57 39.12 25.28 -64.20
CA ALA A 57 40.45 25.81 -64.37
C ALA A 57 40.43 27.30 -64.65
N GLY A 58 40.99 28.13 -63.77
CA GLY A 58 41.00 29.57 -63.84
C GLY A 58 39.80 30.37 -63.35
N ARG A 59 38.74 29.64 -62.79
CA ARG A 59 37.56 30.27 -62.18
C ARG A 59 37.13 29.55 -60.91
N GLY A 60 36.95 30.30 -59.82
CA GLY A 60 36.34 29.74 -58.58
C GLY A 60 34.87 29.36 -58.77
N GLY A 61 34.39 28.41 -57.98
CA GLY A 61 32.97 28.05 -57.89
C GLY A 61 32.13 29.20 -57.36
N THR A 62 30.84 29.22 -57.67
CA THR A 62 29.88 30.21 -57.16
C THR A 62 28.78 29.52 -56.43
N ASN A 63 28.41 30.07 -55.25
CA ASN A 63 27.28 29.56 -54.46
C ASN A 63 25.93 29.88 -55.13
N ALA A 64 24.94 29.08 -54.87
CA ALA A 64 23.57 29.34 -55.27
C ALA A 64 23.04 30.62 -54.59
N ALA A 65 22.27 31.41 -55.30
CA ALA A 65 21.51 32.53 -54.77
C ALA A 65 20.04 32.13 -54.73
N GLN A 66 19.48 32.09 -53.50
CA GLN A 66 18.11 31.68 -53.24
C GLN A 66 17.37 32.79 -52.49
N ILE A 67 16.08 32.91 -52.79
CA ILE A 67 15.18 33.85 -52.10
C ILE A 67 14.11 33.01 -51.38
N GLY A 68 14.00 33.18 -50.07
CA GLY A 68 12.94 32.53 -49.26
C GLY A 68 11.55 33.07 -49.62
N LEU A 69 10.55 32.20 -49.59
CA LEU A 69 9.16 32.52 -49.89
C LEU A 69 8.31 32.80 -48.69
N GLY A 70 8.91 32.79 -47.48
CA GLY A 70 8.24 32.99 -46.22
C GLY A 70 8.34 31.77 -45.29
N MET A 71 7.49 31.70 -44.30
CA MET A 71 7.47 30.64 -43.30
C MET A 71 6.06 30.02 -43.14
N GLN A 72 6.02 28.81 -42.70
CA GLN A 72 4.78 28.12 -42.33
C GLN A 72 4.87 27.54 -40.92
N LEU A 73 3.71 27.21 -40.33
CA LEU A 73 3.62 26.51 -39.09
C LEU A 73 4.21 25.10 -39.27
N GLY A 74 5.23 24.74 -38.50
CA GLY A 74 5.83 23.41 -38.50
C GLY A 74 5.06 22.45 -37.63
N GLY A 75 4.69 22.89 -36.41
CA GLY A 75 3.93 22.09 -35.48
C GLY A 75 3.63 22.84 -34.19
N ILE A 76 2.74 22.27 -33.38
CA ILE A 76 2.45 22.71 -32.01
C ILE A 76 2.73 21.54 -31.10
N ASP A 77 3.78 21.66 -30.31
CA ASP A 77 4.24 20.60 -29.40
C ASP A 77 3.80 20.90 -27.94
N ASN A 78 3.40 19.89 -27.20
CA ASN A 78 3.17 20.03 -25.78
C ASN A 78 4.45 19.75 -24.98
N ILE A 79 4.77 20.61 -24.03
CA ILE A 79 5.93 20.49 -23.16
C ILE A 79 5.53 19.64 -21.95
N MET A 80 5.99 18.39 -21.89
CA MET A 80 5.61 17.42 -20.84
C MET A 80 6.48 17.50 -19.57
N THR A 81 7.32 18.53 -19.43
CA THR A 81 8.14 18.68 -18.23
C THR A 81 7.30 18.76 -16.95
N GLN A 82 7.87 18.28 -15.84
CA GLN A 82 7.24 18.32 -14.53
C GLN A 82 7.05 19.76 -14.07
N GLY A 83 5.83 20.11 -13.71
CA GLY A 83 5.51 21.38 -13.04
C GLY A 83 5.77 21.35 -11.54
N SER A 84 5.62 22.49 -10.88
CA SER A 84 5.69 22.60 -9.43
C SER A 84 4.55 21.83 -8.78
N LEU A 85 4.88 21.03 -7.77
CA LEU A 85 3.89 20.34 -6.94
C LEU A 85 3.39 21.31 -5.88
N GLN A 86 2.08 21.32 -5.67
CA GLN A 86 1.41 22.10 -4.63
C GLN A 86 0.63 21.17 -3.72
N SER A 87 0.84 21.28 -2.41
CA SER A 87 0.05 20.55 -1.43
C SER A 87 -1.31 21.24 -1.25
N THR A 88 -2.38 20.47 -1.37
CA THR A 88 -3.76 20.93 -1.19
C THR A 88 -4.33 20.57 0.18
N GLY A 89 -3.69 19.60 0.89
CA GLY A 89 -4.19 19.07 2.15
C GLY A 89 -5.39 18.11 2.01
N LYS A 90 -5.83 17.80 0.78
CA LYS A 90 -6.88 16.82 0.50
C LYS A 90 -6.23 15.44 0.24
N LEU A 91 -6.71 14.39 0.90
CA LEU A 91 -6.16 13.04 0.79
C LEU A 91 -6.39 12.38 -0.57
N THR A 92 -7.34 12.89 -1.35
CA THR A 92 -7.71 12.37 -2.66
C THR A 92 -7.01 13.09 -3.81
N ASP A 93 -6.19 14.10 -3.52
CA ASP A 93 -5.43 14.82 -4.53
C ASP A 93 -4.06 14.16 -4.72
N PHE A 94 -3.78 13.71 -5.92
CA PHE A 94 -2.55 13.02 -6.29
C PHE A 94 -1.81 13.74 -7.39
N ALA A 95 -0.51 13.57 -7.45
CA ALA A 95 0.31 14.09 -8.53
C ALA A 95 1.32 13.03 -8.97
N VAL A 96 1.36 12.75 -10.27
CA VAL A 96 2.37 11.86 -10.85
C VAL A 96 3.70 12.60 -10.91
N GLN A 97 4.72 12.07 -10.26
CA GLN A 97 6.11 12.49 -10.40
C GLN A 97 6.81 11.63 -11.46
N GLY A 98 7.37 12.27 -12.47
CA GLY A 98 8.00 11.58 -13.59
C GLY A 98 7.06 11.37 -14.78
N GLU A 99 7.27 10.30 -15.52
CA GLU A 99 6.47 9.95 -16.70
C GLU A 99 5.31 9.05 -16.35
N GLY A 100 4.17 9.22 -17.00
CA GLY A 100 2.96 8.42 -16.76
C GLY A 100 1.70 9.26 -16.73
N PHE A 101 0.54 8.61 -16.68
CA PHE A 101 -0.78 9.21 -16.62
C PHE A 101 -1.68 8.38 -15.72
N PHE A 102 -2.62 9.04 -15.07
CA PHE A 102 -3.74 8.35 -14.46
C PHE A 102 -4.66 7.82 -15.55
N VAL A 103 -5.17 6.63 -15.36
CA VAL A 103 -6.16 6.03 -16.25
C VAL A 103 -7.54 6.28 -15.66
N VAL A 104 -8.43 6.88 -16.43
CA VAL A 104 -9.82 7.09 -16.05
C VAL A 104 -10.74 6.48 -17.10
N SER A 105 -11.88 5.95 -16.70
CA SER A 105 -12.77 5.22 -17.60
C SER A 105 -14.24 5.56 -17.39
N ASP A 106 -15.01 5.50 -18.47
CA ASP A 106 -16.47 5.55 -18.47
C ASP A 106 -17.12 4.14 -18.46
N GLY A 107 -16.30 3.08 -18.26
CA GLY A 107 -16.73 1.67 -18.34
C GLY A 107 -16.64 1.08 -19.73
N THR A 108 -16.52 1.88 -20.79
CA THR A 108 -16.37 1.44 -22.18
C THR A 108 -15.03 1.83 -22.80
N ARG A 109 -14.49 2.99 -22.40
CA ARG A 109 -13.23 3.55 -22.93
C ARG A 109 -12.34 4.03 -21.80
N ASN A 110 -11.03 3.88 -22.00
CA ASN A 110 -10.02 4.42 -21.10
C ASN A 110 -9.50 5.75 -21.65
N PHE A 111 -9.41 6.73 -20.77
CA PHE A 111 -8.79 8.03 -21.03
C PHE A 111 -7.58 8.19 -20.12
N TYR A 112 -6.64 9.03 -20.53
CA TYR A 112 -5.41 9.28 -19.80
C TYR A 112 -5.34 10.74 -19.38
N THR A 113 -5.10 10.99 -18.11
CA THR A 113 -5.02 12.34 -17.55
C THR A 113 -3.82 12.50 -16.63
N ARG A 114 -3.30 13.74 -16.55
CA ARG A 114 -2.35 14.16 -15.52
C ARG A 114 -3.05 14.88 -14.36
N ASP A 115 -4.34 15.19 -14.52
CA ASP A 115 -5.13 15.76 -13.46
C ASP A 115 -5.36 14.70 -12.39
N GLY A 116 -4.91 14.99 -11.18
CA GLY A 116 -5.03 14.11 -10.02
C GLY A 116 -5.95 14.68 -8.93
N ALA A 117 -6.76 15.69 -9.25
CA ALA A 117 -7.79 16.19 -8.35
C ALA A 117 -8.99 15.24 -8.38
N PHE A 118 -8.97 14.23 -7.51
CA PHE A 118 -10.02 13.22 -7.44
C PHE A 118 -10.92 13.42 -6.23
N ASP A 119 -12.06 12.77 -6.27
CA ASP A 119 -13.02 12.72 -5.17
C ASP A 119 -13.60 11.31 -5.02
N ILE A 120 -14.33 11.06 -3.95
CA ILE A 120 -14.96 9.78 -3.68
C ILE A 120 -16.46 9.96 -3.83
N ASP A 121 -17.08 9.13 -4.64
CA ASP A 121 -18.53 9.13 -4.84
C ASP A 121 -19.27 8.43 -3.69
N VAL A 122 -20.61 8.44 -3.74
CA VAL A 122 -21.46 7.81 -2.71
C VAL A 122 -21.28 6.29 -2.66
N ALA A 123 -20.84 5.67 -3.75
CA ALA A 123 -20.55 4.24 -3.81
C ALA A 123 -19.13 3.89 -3.33
N GLY A 124 -18.30 4.90 -3.04
CA GLY A 124 -16.93 4.74 -2.61
C GLY A 124 -15.92 4.71 -3.76
N ASN A 125 -16.33 4.89 -5.01
CA ASN A 125 -15.39 4.89 -6.14
C ASN A 125 -14.61 6.19 -6.18
N LEU A 126 -13.34 6.10 -6.53
CA LEU A 126 -12.49 7.24 -6.81
C LEU A 126 -12.84 7.80 -8.20
N VAL A 127 -13.26 9.04 -8.27
CA VAL A 127 -13.76 9.66 -9.51
C VAL A 127 -13.11 11.02 -9.75
N ASN A 128 -13.03 11.42 -11.02
CA ASN A 128 -12.71 12.80 -11.37
C ASN A 128 -13.99 13.65 -11.26
N PRO A 129 -14.04 14.64 -10.36
CA PRO A 129 -15.27 15.41 -10.08
C PRO A 129 -15.74 16.27 -11.25
N VAL A 130 -14.86 16.59 -12.20
CA VAL A 130 -15.20 17.42 -13.37
C VAL A 130 -15.86 16.59 -14.46
N THR A 131 -15.39 15.37 -14.69
CA THR A 131 -15.84 14.50 -15.79
C THR A 131 -16.74 13.36 -15.34
N GLY A 132 -16.75 13.01 -14.04
CA GLY A 132 -17.47 11.87 -13.49
C GLY A 132 -16.87 10.50 -13.88
N LEU A 133 -15.67 10.47 -14.47
CA LEU A 133 -15.02 9.23 -14.86
C LEU A 133 -14.38 8.54 -13.65
N ASN A 134 -14.49 7.21 -13.59
CA ASN A 134 -13.87 6.40 -12.56
C ASN A 134 -12.36 6.31 -12.77
N VAL A 135 -11.60 6.44 -11.70
CA VAL A 135 -10.15 6.21 -11.70
C VAL A 135 -9.91 4.70 -11.69
N MET A 136 -9.08 4.26 -12.62
CA MET A 136 -8.74 2.86 -12.80
C MET A 136 -7.42 2.54 -12.12
N GLY A 137 -7.33 1.33 -11.59
CA GLY A 137 -6.10 0.81 -10.98
C GLY A 137 -6.22 -0.69 -10.72
N TRP A 138 -5.30 -1.22 -9.94
CA TRP A 138 -5.32 -2.63 -9.54
C TRP A 138 -5.90 -2.77 -8.14
N VAL A 139 -6.95 -3.56 -8.03
CA VAL A 139 -7.61 -3.86 -6.75
C VAL A 139 -6.82 -4.95 -6.03
N ALA A 140 -6.58 -4.77 -4.74
CA ALA A 140 -5.92 -5.78 -3.91
C ALA A 140 -6.88 -6.94 -3.61
N ASN A 141 -6.33 -8.14 -3.49
CA ASN A 141 -7.11 -9.28 -3.00
C ASN A 141 -7.54 -9.02 -1.54
N PRO A 142 -8.85 -9.01 -1.24
CA PRO A 142 -9.35 -8.66 0.10
C PRO A 142 -8.87 -9.60 1.21
N SER A 143 -8.52 -10.85 0.87
CA SER A 143 -8.07 -11.84 1.86
C SER A 143 -6.58 -11.76 2.16
N THR A 144 -5.75 -11.41 1.14
CA THR A 144 -4.29 -11.42 1.27
C THR A 144 -3.68 -10.02 1.33
N GLY A 145 -4.41 -8.99 0.87
CA GLY A 145 -3.90 -7.63 0.72
C GLY A 145 -2.84 -7.47 -0.38
N VAL A 146 -2.69 -8.47 -1.26
CA VAL A 146 -1.70 -8.44 -2.34
C VAL A 146 -2.32 -7.85 -3.60
N VAL A 147 -1.63 -6.90 -4.21
CA VAL A 147 -2.00 -6.30 -5.50
C VAL A 147 -1.36 -7.11 -6.63
N ASN A 148 -2.15 -7.50 -7.62
CA ASN A 148 -1.65 -8.12 -8.84
C ASN A 148 -1.64 -7.07 -9.97
N VAL A 149 -0.47 -6.55 -10.29
CA VAL A 149 -0.29 -5.53 -11.35
C VAL A 149 -0.38 -6.09 -12.78
N GLU A 150 -0.44 -7.41 -12.94
CA GLU A 150 -0.66 -8.07 -14.25
C GLU A 150 -2.17 -8.25 -14.55
N ALA A 151 -3.02 -8.01 -13.56
CA ALA A 151 -4.48 -8.10 -13.75
C ALA A 151 -5.01 -6.92 -14.59
N PRO A 152 -6.18 -7.08 -15.23
CA PRO A 152 -6.82 -5.95 -15.89
C PRO A 152 -7.12 -4.83 -14.89
N LEU A 153 -7.10 -3.58 -15.39
CA LEU A 153 -7.44 -2.42 -14.57
C LEU A 153 -8.94 -2.45 -14.22
N GLU A 154 -9.24 -2.20 -12.96
CA GLU A 154 -10.60 -2.11 -12.44
C GLU A 154 -10.83 -0.73 -11.79
N PRO A 155 -12.10 -0.27 -11.66
CA PRO A 155 -12.40 0.94 -10.92
C PRO A 155 -11.92 0.83 -9.47
N LEU A 156 -11.13 1.80 -9.01
CA LEU A 156 -10.65 1.82 -7.64
C LEU A 156 -11.77 2.33 -6.72
N ALA A 157 -12.16 1.49 -5.77
CA ALA A 157 -13.13 1.83 -4.75
C ALA A 157 -12.47 1.87 -3.37
N ILE A 158 -12.76 2.91 -2.61
CA ILE A 158 -12.38 3.06 -1.21
C ILE A 158 -13.65 2.81 -0.38
N PRO A 159 -13.85 1.59 0.13
CA PRO A 159 -15.11 1.16 0.68
C PRO A 159 -15.33 1.69 2.10
N PHE A 160 -15.58 2.99 2.26
CA PHE A 160 -15.92 3.58 3.55
C PHE A 160 -17.15 2.91 4.16
N GLY A 161 -17.05 2.56 5.45
CA GLY A 161 -18.13 1.92 6.19
C GLY A 161 -18.24 0.41 5.97
N THR A 162 -17.51 -0.18 5.04
CA THR A 162 -17.42 -1.63 4.95
C THR A 162 -16.49 -2.16 6.05
N ARG A 163 -16.78 -3.37 6.49
CA ARG A 163 -15.97 -4.06 7.48
C ARG A 163 -15.10 -5.10 6.80
N ILE A 164 -13.82 -5.13 7.17
CA ILE A 164 -13.02 -6.32 6.89
C ILE A 164 -13.48 -7.44 7.83
N SER A 165 -13.50 -8.65 7.29
CA SER A 165 -13.78 -9.83 8.08
C SER A 165 -12.73 -9.99 9.19
N ALA A 166 -13.15 -10.55 10.30
CA ALA A 166 -12.24 -10.97 11.33
C ALA A 166 -11.22 -11.97 10.79
N ARG A 167 -10.05 -11.97 11.38
CA ARG A 167 -9.01 -12.95 11.09
C ARG A 167 -8.74 -13.75 12.36
N ALA A 168 -9.04 -15.06 12.30
CA ALA A 168 -8.71 -15.96 13.39
C ALA A 168 -7.20 -15.93 13.67
N THR A 169 -6.85 -16.03 14.95
CA THR A 169 -5.47 -16.16 15.36
C THR A 169 -4.93 -17.51 14.91
N SER A 170 -3.84 -17.53 14.17
CA SER A 170 -3.12 -18.76 13.81
C SER A 170 -1.68 -18.78 14.33
N ALA A 171 -1.14 -17.64 14.73
CA ALA A 171 0.21 -17.57 15.29
C ALA A 171 0.32 -16.44 16.31
N VAL A 172 0.97 -16.75 17.42
CA VAL A 172 1.31 -15.84 18.51
C VAL A 172 2.79 -16.00 18.82
N THR A 173 3.50 -14.92 19.05
CA THR A 173 4.89 -14.97 19.53
C THR A 173 4.97 -14.37 20.92
N MET A 174 5.56 -15.11 21.84
CA MET A 174 5.83 -14.66 23.19
C MET A 174 7.31 -14.38 23.39
N ALA A 175 7.61 -13.34 24.12
CA ALA A 175 8.98 -12.96 24.48
C ALA A 175 9.09 -12.67 25.97
N GLY A 176 10.26 -12.88 26.53
CA GLY A 176 10.49 -12.58 27.93
C GLY A 176 11.49 -13.49 28.61
N ASN A 177 11.47 -13.49 29.93
CA ASN A 177 12.36 -14.30 30.77
C ASN A 177 11.56 -15.07 31.81
N LEU A 178 11.92 -16.31 32.02
CA LEU A 178 11.49 -17.14 33.16
C LEU A 178 12.67 -17.25 34.16
N ASP A 179 12.39 -17.00 35.44
CA ASP A 179 13.44 -17.05 36.46
C ASP A 179 13.92 -18.48 36.68
N ALA A 180 15.22 -18.69 36.43
CA ALA A 180 15.90 -19.96 36.69
C ALA A 180 15.83 -20.38 38.16
N GLY A 181 15.75 -19.41 39.10
CA GLY A 181 15.66 -19.62 40.53
C GLY A 181 14.29 -20.01 41.06
N THR A 182 13.24 -20.02 40.19
CA THR A 182 11.89 -20.43 40.57
C THR A 182 11.92 -21.87 41.14
N VAL A 183 11.20 -22.11 42.21
CA VAL A 183 11.03 -23.46 42.81
C VAL A 183 10.16 -24.33 41.93
N ASP A 184 10.24 -25.65 42.09
CA ASP A 184 9.37 -26.57 41.35
C ASP A 184 7.91 -26.38 41.72
N TYR A 185 7.02 -26.58 40.75
CA TYR A 185 5.57 -26.36 40.90
C TYR A 185 4.98 -27.23 41.97
N SER A 186 4.14 -26.62 42.82
CA SER A 186 3.29 -27.33 43.78
C SER A 186 1.91 -26.67 43.81
N ALA A 187 0.87 -27.46 43.58
CA ALA A 187 -0.53 -27.03 43.59
C ALA A 187 -1.12 -26.79 45.01
N GLY A 188 -0.30 -26.91 46.05
CA GLY A 188 -0.76 -26.67 47.45
C GLY A 188 -0.94 -25.16 47.74
N PRO A 189 -1.74 -24.84 48.80
CA PRO A 189 -1.81 -23.47 49.28
C PRO A 189 -0.57 -23.09 50.13
N PRO A 190 0.26 -22.09 49.75
CA PRO A 190 0.13 -21.31 48.50
C PRO A 190 0.66 -22.06 47.25
N VAL A 191 0.09 -21.78 46.07
CA VAL A 191 0.63 -22.24 44.79
C VAL A 191 2.00 -21.63 44.62
N VAL A 192 3.02 -22.43 44.34
CA VAL A 192 4.38 -22.00 44.10
C VAL A 192 4.91 -22.57 42.77
N GLY A 193 5.91 -21.95 42.19
CA GLY A 193 6.54 -22.48 40.97
C GLY A 193 5.75 -22.25 39.68
N ALA A 194 4.77 -21.37 39.70
CA ALA A 194 3.99 -21.01 38.51
C ALA A 194 4.20 -19.54 38.12
N VAL A 195 4.24 -19.28 36.84
CA VAL A 195 4.32 -17.94 36.25
C VAL A 195 3.17 -17.81 35.23
N GLY A 196 2.29 -16.85 35.43
CA GLY A 196 1.13 -16.61 34.56
C GLY A 196 1.37 -15.52 33.51
N SER A 197 0.79 -15.72 32.34
CA SER A 197 0.66 -14.72 31.30
C SER A 197 -0.68 -14.87 30.61
N THR A 198 -1.20 -13.81 30.01
CA THR A 198 -2.47 -13.83 29.29
C THR A 198 -2.25 -13.50 27.82
N VAL A 199 -2.94 -14.23 26.95
CA VAL A 199 -2.93 -14.03 25.50
C VAL A 199 -4.37 -13.89 25.02
N THR A 200 -4.67 -12.82 24.29
CA THR A 200 -5.98 -12.69 23.66
C THR A 200 -5.88 -13.24 22.23
N VAL A 201 -6.66 -14.27 21.92
CA VAL A 201 -6.79 -14.84 20.58
C VAL A 201 -8.17 -14.51 20.02
N TYR A 202 -8.29 -14.50 18.71
CA TYR A 202 -9.53 -14.20 18.01
C TYR A 202 -10.01 -15.42 17.24
N ASP A 203 -11.30 -15.68 17.29
CA ASP A 203 -11.94 -16.74 16.51
C ASP A 203 -12.25 -16.28 15.07
N THR A 204 -12.84 -17.15 14.26
CA THR A 204 -13.23 -16.87 12.88
C THR A 204 -14.31 -15.78 12.74
N LEU A 205 -15.06 -15.50 13.79
CA LEU A 205 -16.09 -14.46 13.85
C LEU A 205 -15.55 -13.15 14.46
N GLY A 206 -14.32 -13.15 15.00
CA GLY A 206 -13.66 -11.99 15.59
C GLY A 206 -13.96 -11.78 17.07
N ASN A 207 -14.52 -12.78 17.74
CA ASN A 207 -14.67 -12.71 19.18
C ASN A 207 -13.30 -12.89 19.85
N ALA A 208 -13.04 -12.07 20.85
CA ALA A 208 -11.82 -12.13 21.63
C ALA A 208 -11.95 -13.21 22.72
N ILE A 209 -11.02 -14.14 22.73
CA ILE A 209 -10.91 -15.21 23.72
C ILE A 209 -9.64 -14.97 24.51
N THR A 210 -9.77 -14.84 25.83
CA THR A 210 -8.60 -14.71 26.70
C THR A 210 -8.11 -16.08 27.10
N VAL A 211 -6.91 -16.42 26.69
CA VAL A 211 -6.22 -17.65 27.07
C VAL A 211 -5.19 -17.30 28.14
N ASN A 212 -5.33 -17.90 29.31
CA ASN A 212 -4.38 -17.79 30.41
C ASN A 212 -3.33 -18.89 30.24
N LEU A 213 -2.09 -18.52 30.08
CA LEU A 213 -0.95 -19.44 30.01
C LEU A 213 -0.25 -19.46 31.35
N GLU A 214 -0.21 -20.62 31.99
CA GLU A 214 0.51 -20.84 33.21
C GLU A 214 1.73 -21.72 32.96
N PHE A 215 2.90 -21.17 33.22
CA PHE A 215 4.18 -21.84 33.09
C PHE A 215 4.52 -22.45 34.47
N GLN A 216 4.45 -23.75 34.57
CA GLN A 216 4.70 -24.51 35.78
C GLN A 216 6.10 -25.15 35.69
N LYS A 217 6.99 -24.83 36.59
CA LYS A 217 8.32 -25.43 36.62
C LYS A 217 8.23 -26.88 37.08
N SER A 218 8.54 -27.81 36.19
CA SER A 218 8.45 -29.26 36.44
C SER A 218 9.78 -29.92 36.78
N GLY A 219 10.88 -29.17 36.70
CA GLY A 219 12.22 -29.67 37.01
C GLY A 219 13.32 -28.71 36.59
N ALA A 220 14.58 -29.12 36.67
CA ALA A 220 15.70 -28.33 36.25
C ALA A 220 15.59 -27.94 34.75
N ASN A 221 15.52 -26.65 34.47
CA ASN A 221 15.38 -26.07 33.12
C ASN A 221 14.16 -26.57 32.32
N THR A 222 13.16 -27.17 33.01
CA THR A 222 12.00 -27.74 32.34
C THR A 222 10.74 -27.09 32.89
N TRP A 223 9.87 -26.65 32.01
CA TRP A 223 8.58 -26.04 32.30
C TRP A 223 7.46 -26.75 31.57
N THR A 224 6.33 -26.88 32.18
CA THR A 224 5.09 -27.35 31.56
C THR A 224 4.20 -26.16 31.35
N VAL A 225 3.64 -25.99 30.16
CA VAL A 225 2.72 -24.90 29.85
C VAL A 225 1.29 -25.44 29.96
N VAL A 226 0.49 -24.81 30.80
CA VAL A 226 -0.94 -25.10 30.94
C VAL A 226 -1.71 -23.92 30.44
N ALA A 227 -2.52 -24.13 29.41
CA ALA A 227 -3.42 -23.10 28.88
C ALA A 227 -4.82 -23.31 29.52
N SER A 228 -5.40 -22.23 30.01
CA SER A 228 -6.78 -22.21 30.48
C SER A 228 -7.56 -21.11 29.81
N TYR A 229 -8.79 -21.37 29.39
CA TYR A 229 -9.66 -20.38 28.75
C TYR A 229 -11.11 -20.60 29.22
N GLU A 230 -11.91 -19.52 29.21
CA GLU A 230 -13.31 -19.58 29.53
C GLU A 230 -14.11 -20.15 28.37
N ASN A 231 -14.92 -21.14 28.65
CA ASN A 231 -15.85 -21.75 27.71
C ASN A 231 -17.28 -21.66 28.26
N ASP A 232 -18.01 -20.63 27.86
CA ASP A 232 -19.36 -20.34 28.38
C ASP A 232 -20.45 -21.18 27.72
N ASN A 233 -20.15 -22.05 26.76
CA ASN A 233 -21.16 -22.85 26.06
C ASN A 233 -21.38 -24.24 26.64
N ASP A 234 -20.73 -24.61 27.74
CA ASP A 234 -21.00 -25.88 28.41
C ASP A 234 -21.97 -25.67 29.59
N PRO A 235 -23.25 -26.03 29.44
CA PRO A 235 -24.23 -25.87 30.53
C PRO A 235 -23.93 -26.71 31.77
N ASN A 236 -22.96 -27.64 31.71
CA ASN A 236 -22.52 -28.48 32.81
C ASN A 236 -21.17 -28.05 33.40
N ASN A 237 -20.52 -27.08 32.76
CA ASN A 237 -19.27 -26.55 33.27
C ASN A 237 -19.62 -25.37 34.21
N ALA A 238 -19.44 -25.55 35.52
CA ALA A 238 -19.25 -24.42 36.42
C ALA A 238 -18.19 -23.52 35.79
N PRO A 239 -18.18 -22.19 35.99
CA PRO A 239 -17.24 -21.28 35.35
C PRO A 239 -15.83 -21.88 35.44
N GLY A 240 -15.51 -22.68 34.46
CA GLY A 240 -14.41 -23.64 34.44
C GLY A 240 -13.69 -23.56 33.13
N SER A 241 -12.52 -23.08 33.25
CA SER A 241 -11.47 -23.14 32.28
C SER A 241 -11.26 -24.53 31.74
N ALA A 242 -11.41 -24.73 30.45
CA ALA A 242 -10.85 -25.92 29.82
C ALA A 242 -9.32 -25.81 29.91
N ASN A 243 -8.71 -26.77 30.57
CA ASN A 243 -7.24 -26.79 30.74
C ASN A 243 -6.63 -27.69 29.68
N VAL A 244 -5.78 -27.13 28.84
CA VAL A 244 -4.98 -27.87 27.87
C VAL A 244 -3.54 -27.87 28.36
N THR A 245 -2.99 -29.02 28.69
CA THR A 245 -1.60 -29.19 29.10
C THR A 245 -0.79 -29.45 27.84
N LEU A 246 0.20 -28.61 27.62
CA LEU A 246 1.11 -28.66 26.46
C LEU A 246 2.46 -29.25 26.87
N GLY A 247 3.16 -29.80 25.89
CA GLY A 247 4.43 -30.49 26.13
C GLY A 247 5.46 -29.65 26.87
N PRO A 248 6.54 -30.29 27.34
CA PRO A 248 7.56 -29.59 28.09
C PRO A 248 8.30 -28.57 27.26
N LEU A 249 8.50 -27.40 27.83
CA LEU A 249 9.41 -26.39 27.36
C LEU A 249 10.74 -26.55 28.08
N VAL A 250 11.79 -26.96 27.38
CA VAL A 250 13.11 -27.21 27.99
C VAL A 250 14.09 -26.12 27.52
N PHE A 251 14.82 -25.56 28.48
CA PHE A 251 15.84 -24.55 28.22
C PHE A 251 17.25 -25.15 28.26
N ASP A 252 18.12 -24.70 27.39
CA ASP A 252 19.52 -25.06 27.41
C ASP A 252 20.22 -24.38 28.60
N ALA A 253 20.89 -25.16 29.42
CA ALA A 253 21.55 -24.67 30.63
C ALA A 253 22.72 -23.73 30.37
N SER A 254 23.32 -23.76 29.17
CA SER A 254 24.45 -22.95 28.80
C SER A 254 24.09 -21.63 28.15
N THR A 255 23.01 -21.61 27.37
CA THR A 255 22.55 -20.45 26.62
C THR A 255 21.32 -19.77 27.19
N GLY A 256 20.56 -20.48 28.04
CA GLY A 256 19.27 -20.04 28.57
C GLY A 256 18.16 -19.95 27.51
N ALA A 257 18.41 -20.41 26.29
CA ALA A 257 17.44 -20.40 25.20
C ALA A 257 16.57 -21.67 25.19
N VAL A 258 15.42 -21.64 24.55
CA VAL A 258 14.55 -22.82 24.37
C VAL A 258 15.26 -23.85 23.50
N SER A 259 15.32 -25.10 23.96
CA SER A 259 15.91 -26.24 23.25
C SER A 259 14.87 -27.28 22.85
N THR A 260 13.76 -27.37 23.56
CA THR A 260 12.64 -28.27 23.23
C THR A 260 11.31 -27.53 23.43
N PRO A 261 10.45 -27.53 22.43
CA PRO A 261 10.62 -28.08 21.08
C PRO A 261 11.73 -27.36 20.29
N ALA A 262 12.35 -28.05 19.32
CA ALA A 262 13.53 -27.52 18.60
C ALA A 262 13.22 -26.27 17.75
N ASP A 263 12.00 -26.12 17.32
CA ASP A 263 11.46 -24.95 16.61
C ASP A 263 10.94 -23.88 17.57
N GLY A 264 10.87 -24.17 18.87
CA GLY A 264 10.30 -23.29 19.89
C GLY A 264 8.79 -23.10 19.79
N ILE A 265 8.06 -23.93 19.01
CA ILE A 265 6.65 -23.77 18.74
C ILE A 265 5.85 -24.84 19.48
N LEU A 266 4.81 -24.43 20.21
CA LEU A 266 3.81 -25.31 20.75
C LEU A 266 2.47 -25.07 20.04
N HIS A 267 1.84 -26.15 19.63
CA HIS A 267 0.55 -26.13 18.96
C HIS A 267 -0.58 -26.17 19.97
N PHE A 268 -1.50 -25.23 19.87
CA PHE A 268 -2.66 -25.09 20.73
C PHE A 268 -3.93 -25.40 19.97
N GLU A 269 -4.77 -26.19 20.58
CA GLU A 269 -6.10 -26.54 20.06
C GLU A 269 -7.14 -26.20 21.11
N LEU A 270 -8.08 -25.32 20.79
CA LEU A 270 -9.24 -25.01 21.62
C LEU A 270 -10.44 -25.73 21.01
N PRO A 271 -10.81 -26.90 21.59
CA PRO A 271 -11.82 -27.79 20.98
C PRO A 271 -13.24 -27.25 21.06
N THR A 272 -13.51 -26.34 21.99
CA THR A 272 -14.85 -25.78 22.21
C THR A 272 -14.73 -24.29 22.45
N LEU A 273 -15.62 -23.52 21.85
CA LEU A 273 -15.68 -22.07 21.98
C LEU A 273 -17.08 -21.63 22.42
N ALA A 274 -17.16 -20.53 23.14
CA ALA A 274 -18.44 -19.91 23.54
C ALA A 274 -19.21 -19.32 22.36
N SER A 275 -18.56 -19.17 21.20
CA SER A 275 -19.14 -18.63 19.97
C SER A 275 -19.51 -19.73 18.99
N ASP A 276 -20.41 -19.43 18.05
CA ASP A 276 -20.74 -20.29 16.90
C ASP A 276 -19.62 -20.29 15.82
N ALA A 277 -18.39 -19.95 16.22
CA ALA A 277 -17.24 -19.94 15.32
C ALA A 277 -16.79 -21.36 14.96
N THR A 278 -15.97 -21.47 13.92
CA THR A 278 -15.38 -22.74 13.53
C THR A 278 -14.52 -23.31 14.66
N VAL A 279 -14.80 -24.55 15.06
CA VAL A 279 -14.02 -25.29 16.04
C VAL A 279 -13.40 -26.53 15.39
N PRO A 280 -12.24 -27.02 15.87
CA PRO A 280 -11.39 -26.39 16.88
C PRO A 280 -10.72 -25.11 16.39
N LEU A 281 -10.40 -24.19 17.28
CA LEU A 281 -9.50 -23.08 17.00
C LEU A 281 -8.06 -23.54 17.25
N GLU A 282 -7.30 -23.66 16.19
CA GLU A 282 -5.90 -24.08 16.22
C GLU A 282 -4.99 -22.86 16.02
N PHE A 283 -3.97 -22.74 16.85
CA PHE A 283 -2.95 -21.71 16.69
C PHE A 283 -1.61 -22.14 17.27
N ASP A 284 -0.55 -21.61 16.70
CA ASP A 284 0.81 -21.86 17.14
C ASP A 284 1.31 -20.74 18.07
N VAL A 285 1.92 -21.10 19.18
CA VAL A 285 2.62 -20.14 20.02
C VAL A 285 4.11 -20.38 19.94
N ASN A 286 4.81 -19.39 19.44
CA ASN A 286 6.25 -19.41 19.29
C ASN A 286 6.92 -18.86 20.56
N PHE A 287 7.69 -19.71 21.23
CA PHE A 287 8.46 -19.44 22.43
C PHE A 287 9.98 -19.31 22.16
N SER A 288 10.42 -19.32 20.91
CA SER A 288 11.84 -19.30 20.56
C SER A 288 12.60 -18.06 21.08
N THR A 289 11.85 -16.99 21.39
CA THR A 289 12.39 -15.75 21.96
C THR A 289 12.35 -15.68 23.47
N LEU A 290 11.84 -16.74 24.15
CA LEU A 290 11.90 -16.84 25.61
C LEU A 290 13.30 -17.26 26.06
N THR A 291 13.64 -16.77 27.22
CA THR A 291 14.92 -17.08 27.88
C THR A 291 14.70 -17.52 29.31
N GLN A 292 15.65 -18.27 29.85
CA GLN A 292 15.68 -18.64 31.26
C GLN A 292 16.98 -18.20 31.90
N PHE A 293 16.95 -17.07 32.57
CA PHE A 293 18.07 -16.53 33.34
C PHE A 293 17.64 -16.22 34.76
N ALA A 294 18.61 -16.08 35.67
CA ALA A 294 18.35 -15.58 37.00
C ALA A 294 17.85 -14.13 36.96
N GLY A 295 16.65 -13.87 37.45
CA GLY A 295 16.01 -12.58 37.43
C GLY A 295 14.49 -12.72 37.39
N ALA A 296 13.76 -11.65 37.70
CA ALA A 296 12.29 -11.69 37.76
C ALA A 296 11.68 -12.23 36.46
N SER A 297 10.71 -13.16 36.62
CA SER A 297 9.95 -13.65 35.48
C SER A 297 9.07 -12.55 34.90
N GLN A 298 9.22 -12.31 33.60
CA GLN A 298 8.42 -11.36 32.85
C GLN A 298 8.12 -11.93 31.48
N LEU A 299 6.84 -12.05 31.16
CA LEU A 299 6.35 -12.62 29.91
C LEU A 299 5.45 -11.59 29.21
N ASN A 300 5.67 -11.39 27.94
CA ASN A 300 4.89 -10.50 27.11
C ASN A 300 4.54 -11.18 25.78
N VAL A 301 3.34 -10.88 25.26
CA VAL A 301 2.98 -11.20 23.88
C VAL A 301 3.65 -10.18 22.97
N SER A 302 4.55 -10.65 22.10
CA SER A 302 5.27 -9.81 21.15
C SER A 302 4.45 -9.54 19.90
N THR A 303 3.86 -10.59 19.32
CA THR A 303 3.01 -10.47 18.12
C THR A 303 1.83 -11.41 18.21
N ASN A 304 0.71 -10.96 17.64
CA ASN A 304 -0.50 -11.75 17.44
C ASN A 304 -1.02 -11.41 16.04
N ASN A 305 -1.26 -12.42 15.22
CA ASN A 305 -1.72 -12.22 13.85
C ASN A 305 -3.25 -12.21 13.72
N GLY A 306 -3.98 -12.54 14.78
CA GLY A 306 -5.44 -12.45 14.82
C GLY A 306 -5.90 -11.00 14.93
N ALA A 307 -7.10 -10.73 14.43
CA ALA A 307 -7.72 -9.41 14.54
C ALA A 307 -9.25 -9.52 14.52
N PRO A 308 -9.97 -8.68 15.31
CA PRO A 308 -11.41 -8.59 15.21
C PRO A 308 -11.82 -7.92 13.88
N ALA A 309 -13.10 -8.01 13.54
CA ALA A 309 -13.63 -7.26 12.41
C ALA A 309 -13.42 -5.75 12.60
N GLY A 310 -12.94 -5.08 11.57
CA GLY A 310 -12.64 -3.66 11.60
C GLY A 310 -13.42 -2.89 10.54
N ALA A 311 -13.86 -1.66 10.83
CA ALA A 311 -14.39 -0.72 9.85
C ALA A 311 -13.26 0.16 9.31
N LEU A 312 -13.32 0.51 8.02
CA LEU A 312 -12.38 1.46 7.42
C LEU A 312 -12.59 2.86 8.04
N VAL A 313 -11.56 3.39 8.69
CA VAL A 313 -11.58 4.72 9.33
C VAL A 313 -10.95 5.77 8.43
N SER A 314 -9.82 5.42 7.80
CA SER A 314 -9.06 6.33 6.94
C SER A 314 -8.27 5.53 5.93
N PHE A 315 -7.68 6.22 4.97
CA PHE A 315 -6.73 5.63 4.03
C PHE A 315 -5.52 6.55 3.85
N ALA A 316 -4.43 5.98 3.40
CA ALA A 316 -3.23 6.72 3.00
C ALA A 316 -2.74 6.18 1.66
N VAL A 317 -2.11 7.03 0.86
CA VAL A 317 -1.51 6.63 -0.41
C VAL A 317 0.00 6.77 -0.32
N GLY A 318 0.69 5.68 -0.60
CA GLY A 318 2.13 5.61 -0.62
C GLY A 318 2.74 6.25 -1.88
N SER A 319 4.06 6.45 -1.89
CA SER A 319 4.79 7.00 -3.03
C SER A 319 4.77 6.10 -4.26
N THR A 320 4.45 4.82 -4.10
CA THR A 320 4.29 3.82 -5.17
C THR A 320 2.87 3.77 -5.74
N GLY A 321 1.97 4.61 -5.24
CA GLY A 321 0.56 4.62 -5.62
C GLY A 321 -0.29 3.57 -4.89
N GLU A 322 0.28 2.84 -3.92
CA GLU A 322 -0.46 1.90 -3.08
C GLU A 322 -1.41 2.63 -2.13
N ILE A 323 -2.67 2.24 -2.17
CA ILE A 323 -3.71 2.76 -1.29
C ILE A 323 -3.83 1.81 -0.09
N THR A 324 -3.42 2.26 1.08
CA THR A 324 -3.49 1.50 2.33
C THR A 324 -4.66 1.99 3.17
N GLY A 325 -5.59 1.11 3.48
CA GLY A 325 -6.68 1.36 4.41
C GLY A 325 -6.25 1.17 5.86
N ILE A 326 -6.67 2.09 6.71
CA ILE A 326 -6.47 2.06 8.15
C ILE A 326 -7.81 1.72 8.79
N TYR A 327 -7.86 0.61 9.52
CA TYR A 327 -9.09 0.07 10.08
C TYR A 327 -9.18 0.32 11.59
N SER A 328 -10.41 0.32 12.11
CA SER A 328 -10.69 0.57 13.54
C SER A 328 -10.08 -0.46 14.50
N ASN A 329 -9.71 -1.62 13.99
CA ASN A 329 -9.01 -2.68 14.73
C ASN A 329 -7.48 -2.50 14.76
N GLY A 330 -6.95 -1.38 14.22
CA GLY A 330 -5.52 -1.11 14.10
C GLY A 330 -4.82 -1.84 12.94
N ALA A 331 -5.55 -2.64 12.15
CA ALA A 331 -4.98 -3.29 10.97
C ALA A 331 -4.80 -2.27 9.84
N ASN A 332 -3.70 -2.43 9.11
CA ASN A 332 -3.44 -1.74 7.86
C ASN A 332 -3.47 -2.76 6.73
N GLN A 333 -4.28 -2.52 5.72
CA GLN A 333 -4.38 -3.42 4.58
C GLN A 333 -4.36 -2.63 3.28
N ILE A 334 -3.65 -3.13 2.28
CA ILE A 334 -3.64 -2.54 0.95
C ILE A 334 -5.01 -2.81 0.31
N ILE A 335 -5.66 -1.76 -0.18
CA ILE A 335 -6.95 -1.80 -0.88
C ILE A 335 -6.73 -1.92 -2.38
N GLY A 336 -5.71 -1.24 -2.91
CA GLY A 336 -5.39 -1.24 -4.32
C GLY A 336 -4.18 -0.36 -4.63
N GLN A 337 -3.89 -0.21 -5.91
CA GLN A 337 -2.79 0.60 -6.42
C GLN A 337 -3.22 1.39 -7.65
N LEU A 338 -2.80 2.65 -7.71
CA LEU A 338 -3.01 3.59 -8.82
C LEU A 338 -2.00 3.36 -9.95
#